data_5f9d310aca9cdac1b502036f34e96288
#
_entry.id   5f9d310aca9cdac1b502036f34e96288
#
_cell.length_a   1.000
_cell.length_b   1.000
_cell.length_c   1.000
_cell.angle_alpha   90.00
_cell.angle_beta   90.00
_cell.angle_gamma   90.00
#
_symmetry.space_group_name_H-M   'P 1'
#
loop_
_entity.id
_entity.type
_entity.pdbx_description
1 polymer ?
#
loop_
_entity_poly.entity_id
_entity_poly.type
_entity_poly.pdbx_seq_one_letter_code
_entity_poly.pdbx_strand_id
1 'polypeptide(L)'
;TTLFRSKKLENNDYQNMEEEIRRANDLNGQLSQLKRKELQRIQSQSGSVRVSMVYLTMVQEAQNVVTYIINLMKVSRKFQMETEMP
;
A
#
# COMPACT_ATOMS: atom_id res chain seq x y z
N THR A 1 -26.26 -21.53 12.28
CA THR A 1 -25.29 -22.03 11.30
C THR A 1 -24.84 -20.94 10.35
N THR A 2 -25.77 -20.09 9.88
CA THR A 2 -25.45 -18.97 9.00
C THR A 2 -24.60 -17.93 9.72
N LEU A 3 -24.88 -17.68 10.99
CA LEU A 3 -24.11 -16.76 11.84
C LEU A 3 -22.70 -17.29 12.08
N PHE A 4 -22.56 -18.59 12.24
CA PHE A 4 -21.27 -19.22 12.43
C PHE A 4 -20.39 -19.09 11.19
N ARG A 5 -21.01 -19.25 10.01
CA ARG A 5 -20.34 -19.06 8.73
C ARG A 5 -19.85 -17.62 8.55
N SER A 6 -20.70 -16.66 8.92
CA SER A 6 -20.35 -15.26 8.82
C SER A 6 -19.14 -14.90 9.66
N LYS A 7 -19.09 -15.39 10.89
CA LYS A 7 -17.94 -15.15 11.78
C LYS A 7 -16.65 -15.73 11.23
N LYS A 8 -16.71 -16.93 10.65
CA LYS A 8 -15.55 -17.58 10.09
C LYS A 8 -15.04 -16.82 8.87
N LEU A 9 -15.94 -16.33 8.02
CA LEU A 9 -15.59 -15.52 6.86
C LEU A 9 -14.99 -14.18 7.29
N GLU A 10 -15.55 -13.56 8.33
CA GLU A 10 -15.05 -12.28 8.83
C GLU A 10 -13.63 -12.43 9.38
N ASN A 11 -13.34 -13.50 10.09
CA ASN A 11 -11.98 -13.75 10.61
C ASN A 11 -10.99 -13.96 9.48
N ASN A 12 -11.38 -14.68 8.43
CA ASN A 12 -10.54 -14.87 7.24
C ASN A 12 -10.29 -13.55 6.53
N ASP A 13 -11.32 -12.70 6.42
CA ASP A 13 -11.19 -11.38 5.82
C ASP A 13 -10.23 -10.49 6.60
N TYR A 14 -10.25 -10.58 7.92
CA TYR A 14 -9.31 -9.86 8.79
C TYR A 14 -7.87 -10.26 8.51
N GLN A 15 -7.61 -11.56 8.49
CA GLN A 15 -6.27 -12.08 8.23
C GLN A 15 -5.78 -11.67 6.84
N ASN A 16 -6.67 -11.76 5.85
CA ASN A 16 -6.35 -11.35 4.49
C ASN A 16 -6.06 -9.86 4.42
N MET A 17 -6.82 -9.06 5.14
CA MET A 17 -6.64 -7.61 5.17
C MET A 17 -5.30 -7.22 5.79
N GLU A 18 -4.92 -7.86 6.90
CA GLU A 18 -3.61 -7.64 7.53
C GLU A 18 -2.47 -7.99 6.59
N GLU A 19 -2.61 -9.10 5.86
CA GLU A 19 -1.61 -9.53 4.90
C GLU A 19 -1.52 -8.57 3.73
N GLU A 20 -2.67 -8.09 3.24
CA GLU A 20 -2.70 -7.12 2.16
C GLU A 20 -2.07 -5.78 2.57
N ILE A 21 -2.31 -5.33 3.80
CA ILE A 21 -1.68 -4.11 4.32
C ILE A 21 -0.17 -4.29 4.38
N ARG A 22 0.31 -5.44 4.82
CA ARG A 22 1.74 -5.73 4.87
C ARG A 22 2.36 -5.70 3.49
N ARG A 23 1.71 -6.34 2.52
CA ARG A 23 2.18 -6.35 1.13
C ARG A 23 2.21 -4.94 0.54
N ALA A 24 1.18 -4.15 0.84
CA ALA A 24 1.13 -2.76 0.37
C ALA A 24 2.25 -1.92 0.98
N ASN A 25 2.54 -2.12 2.26
CA ASN A 25 3.67 -1.44 2.91
C ASN A 25 5.00 -1.86 2.30
N ASP A 26 5.17 -3.14 2.00
CA ASP A 26 6.38 -3.64 1.34
C ASP A 26 6.53 -3.03 -0.04
N LEU A 27 5.45 -2.97 -0.80
CA LEU A 27 5.46 -2.34 -2.12
C LEU A 27 5.85 -0.87 -2.03
N ASN A 28 5.31 -0.16 -1.05
CA ASN A 28 5.65 1.25 -0.84
C ASN A 28 7.13 1.42 -0.51
N GLY A 29 7.70 0.50 0.26
CA GLY A 29 9.13 0.48 0.55
C GLY A 29 9.96 0.26 -0.70
N GLN A 30 9.54 -0.65 -1.58
CA GLN A 30 10.20 -0.89 -2.85
C GLN A 30 10.15 0.34 -3.75
N LEU A 31 9.02 1.03 -3.78
CA LEU A 31 8.88 2.27 -4.54
C LEU A 31 9.82 3.36 -4.02
N SER A 32 9.98 3.44 -2.70
CA SER A 32 10.92 4.38 -2.08
C SER A 32 12.36 4.08 -2.52
N GLN A 33 12.73 2.82 -2.62
CA GLN A 33 14.05 2.42 -3.10
C GLN A 33 14.26 2.80 -4.56
N LEU A 34 13.24 2.64 -5.39
CA LEU A 34 13.31 3.06 -6.79
C LEU A 34 13.54 4.56 -6.91
N LYS A 35 12.86 5.36 -6.09
CA LYS A 35 13.07 6.80 -6.05
C LYS A 35 14.50 7.14 -5.67
N ARG A 36 15.03 6.47 -4.66
CA ARG A 36 16.41 6.70 -4.19
C ARG A 36 17.42 6.39 -5.28
N LYS A 37 17.25 5.27 -5.97
CA LYS A 37 18.12 4.87 -7.07
C LYS A 37 18.10 5.90 -8.19
N GLU A 38 16.91 6.39 -8.53
CA GLU A 38 16.78 7.39 -9.61
C GLU A 38 17.42 8.71 -9.22
N LEU A 39 17.27 9.13 -7.95
CA LEU A 39 17.92 10.34 -7.46
C LEU A 39 19.45 10.22 -7.52
N GLN A 40 19.99 9.05 -7.18
CA GLN A 40 21.42 8.79 -7.28
C GLN A 40 21.89 8.87 -8.73
N ARG A 41 21.07 8.37 -9.67
CA ARG A 41 21.40 8.41 -11.08
C ARG A 41 21.42 9.84 -11.60
N ILE A 42 20.49 10.68 -11.16
CA ILE A 42 20.48 12.10 -11.50
C ILE A 42 21.76 12.79 -10.99
N GLN A 43 22.14 12.49 -9.75
CA GLN A 43 23.34 13.06 -9.15
C GLN A 43 24.62 12.67 -9.88
N SER A 44 24.66 11.46 -10.43
CA SER A 44 25.80 11.01 -11.23
C SER A 44 25.79 11.55 -12.67
N GLN A 45 24.78 12.33 -13.02
CA GLN A 45 24.61 12.94 -14.33
C GLN A 45 24.53 11.94 -15.47
N SER A 46 24.11 10.74 -15.20
CA SER A 46 23.89 9.72 -16.23
C SER A 46 22.44 9.74 -16.67
N GLY A 47 22.20 10.10 -17.94
CA GLY A 47 20.89 10.09 -18.54
C GLY A 47 20.20 11.45 -18.54
N SER A 48 18.96 11.48 -19.03
CA SER A 48 18.18 12.70 -19.18
C SER A 48 17.47 13.04 -17.87
N VAL A 49 17.69 14.26 -17.38
CA VAL A 49 17.02 14.76 -16.16
C VAL A 49 15.51 14.80 -16.36
N ARG A 50 15.05 15.17 -17.57
CA ARG A 50 13.61 15.23 -17.87
C ARG A 50 12.96 13.86 -17.73
N VAL A 51 13.58 12.82 -18.28
CA VAL A 51 13.07 11.44 -18.18
C VAL A 51 13.05 11.00 -16.72
N SER A 52 14.11 11.32 -15.98
CA SER A 52 14.18 10.98 -14.55
C SER A 52 13.09 11.67 -13.76
N MET A 53 12.78 12.93 -14.06
CA MET A 53 11.71 13.65 -13.38
C MET A 53 10.35 13.03 -13.65
N VAL A 54 10.09 12.62 -14.90
CA VAL A 54 8.85 11.93 -15.25
C VAL A 54 8.77 10.60 -14.48
N TYR A 55 9.86 9.87 -14.45
CA TYR A 55 9.92 8.60 -13.72
C TYR A 55 9.62 8.80 -12.23
N LEU A 56 10.25 9.79 -11.61
CA LEU A 56 10.03 10.10 -10.19
C LEU A 56 8.57 10.49 -9.91
N THR A 57 7.98 11.27 -10.83
CA THR A 57 6.57 11.66 -10.71
C THR A 57 5.68 10.41 -10.74
N MET A 58 5.95 9.50 -11.68
CA MET A 58 5.17 8.26 -11.79
C MET A 58 5.29 7.41 -10.52
N VAL A 59 6.50 7.28 -9.99
CA VAL A 59 6.73 6.51 -8.76
C VAL A 59 6.02 7.18 -7.58
N GLN A 60 6.05 8.51 -7.50
CA GLN A 60 5.36 9.23 -6.44
C GLN A 60 3.84 9.03 -6.52
N GLU A 61 3.28 9.07 -7.73
CA GLU A 61 1.85 8.81 -7.90
C GLU A 61 1.49 7.39 -7.50
N ALA A 62 2.34 6.42 -7.84
CA ALA A 62 2.14 5.03 -7.41
C ALA A 62 2.15 4.92 -5.88
N GLN A 63 3.07 5.62 -5.21
CA GLN A 63 3.11 5.63 -3.75
C GLN A 63 1.86 6.26 -3.16
N ASN A 64 1.35 7.32 -3.77
CA ASN A 64 0.13 7.97 -3.31
C ASN A 64 -1.06 7.01 -3.37
N VAL A 65 -1.16 6.25 -4.47
CA VAL A 65 -2.22 5.26 -4.63
C VAL A 65 -2.09 4.15 -3.57
N VAL A 66 -0.88 3.64 -3.37
CA VAL A 66 -0.63 2.59 -2.38
C VAL A 66 -0.99 3.08 -0.97
N THR A 67 -0.59 4.30 -0.63
CA THR A 67 -0.89 4.91 0.67
C THR A 67 -2.40 5.05 0.86
N TYR A 68 -3.10 5.48 -0.19
CA TYR A 68 -4.56 5.61 -0.16
C TYR A 68 -5.22 4.24 0.10
N ILE A 69 -4.76 3.22 -0.59
CA ILE A 69 -5.30 1.85 -0.42
C ILE A 69 -5.05 1.36 1.01
N ILE A 70 -3.85 1.58 1.54
CA ILE A 70 -3.52 1.19 2.91
C ILE A 70 -4.47 1.87 3.90
N ASN A 71 -4.70 3.16 3.73
CA ASN A 71 -5.59 3.92 4.61
C ASN A 71 -7.02 3.42 4.51
N LEU A 72 -7.49 3.11 3.30
CA LEU A 72 -8.81 2.52 3.11
C LEU A 72 -8.95 1.18 3.82
N MET A 73 -7.94 0.33 3.71
CA MET A 73 -7.96 -0.97 4.37
C MET A 73 -7.98 -0.83 5.88
N LYS A 74 -7.21 0.11 6.42
CA LYS A 74 -7.17 0.37 7.87
C LYS A 74 -8.52 0.88 8.37
N VAL A 75 -9.15 1.79 7.63
CA VAL A 75 -10.47 2.31 7.99
C VAL A 75 -11.51 1.20 7.93
N SER A 76 -11.47 0.39 6.88
CA SER A 76 -12.40 -0.74 6.73
C SER A 76 -12.26 -1.74 7.88
N ARG A 77 -11.01 -2.04 8.25
CA ARG A 77 -10.73 -2.93 9.37
C ARG A 77 -11.30 -2.37 10.67
N LYS A 78 -11.05 -1.09 10.93
CA LYS A 78 -11.56 -0.42 12.13
C LYS A 78 -13.09 -0.43 12.16
N PHE A 79 -13.71 -0.18 11.02
CA PHE A 79 -15.17 -0.20 10.89
C PHE A 79 -15.74 -1.58 11.21
N GLN A 80 -15.09 -2.62 10.71
CA GLN A 80 -15.51 -4.00 10.99
C GLN A 80 -15.38 -4.33 12.47
N MET A 81 -14.29 -3.89 13.10
CA MET A 81 -14.10 -4.11 14.53
C MET A 81 -15.19 -3.41 15.35
N GLU A 82 -15.55 -2.19 14.98
CA GLU A 82 -16.57 -1.42 15.69
C GLU A 82 -17.95 -2.04 15.52
N THR A 83 -18.25 -2.60 14.34
CA THR A 83 -19.54 -3.25 14.09
C THR A 83 -19.68 -4.57 14.82
N GLU A 84 -18.58 -5.25 15.09
CA GLU A 84 -18.61 -6.54 15.80
C GLU A 84 -18.70 -6.36 17.31
N MET A 85 -18.37 -5.21 17.83
CA MET A 85 -18.51 -4.93 19.25
C MET A 85 -19.98 -4.74 19.63
N PRO A 86 -20.48 -5.49 20.63
CA PRO A 86 -21.84 -5.31 21.09
C PRO A 86 -22.05 -3.98 21.79
#